data_c1cf07f897ffa6c64a25d57cd598511f
#
_entry.id   c1cf07f897ffa6c64a25d57cd598511f
#
_cell.length_a   1.000
_cell.length_b   1.000
_cell.length_c   1.000
_cell.angle_alpha   90.00
_cell.angle_beta   90.00
_cell.angle_gamma   90.00
#
_symmetry.space_group_name_H-M   'P 1'
#
loop_
_entity.id
_entity.type
_entity.pdbx_description
1 polymer ?
#
loop_
_entity_poly.entity_id
_entity_poly.type
_entity_poly.pdbx_seq_one_letter_code
_entity_poly.pdbx_strand_id
1 'polypeptide(L)'
;QDNGSWCGPSATRSTNGILNSDWFRIGGGDGFYTANDPTDWSILYSESQDGATNRLDLKTGRTVSIRPRAAAGRGGQQPPPAAEGMDPEVLAQFGFGPGAANGNIVPAPPQGTTYRFYWNTPFMLSWHNPSTVFLGGDRLFRSSDRGDTWVASPDLTKNIGRNDRPIMGVDGKAPMASKHDGAASFSNIVTVGESPVVPGILWVGTNDGNLQVSRDGGATWKNVVDKVPGVPAETHVSRVAPSHFDAATCYVTFDGHRTDDMKPYVFVTRDFGETWTSIAGNLPPANVNVITEDPRNKNLLFLGMEYGLYISLDGGKEWKRFMTGLPTVRVDDIIVQPREHDLIAGTHGRSIWILDDITPLEQLTDETMKGDAYLFDVRPGTAWLNDIQKQLEAGGAKLYRGHNPAAGTAITYWLKNAASNVRITLSDITSREVRAMDGSKDAGINRVQWDLRANPPQRAAPPANAPAAGAAAPPTAEANPPAAGRQGQGREDQPPATPPGRGTQAARGQRGAQPATPPAQPEAAPARGGFGGRGRGNLGPVLPAGPYLLKVVVDGKTIGTKTVVIEADSLQ
;
A
#
# COMPACT_ATOMS: atom_id res chain seq x y z
N GLN A 1 9.78 8.33 -0.75
CA GLN A 1 10.54 9.58 -0.73
C GLN A 1 12.01 9.27 -0.99
N ASP A 2 12.77 10.18 -1.60
CA ASP A 2 14.19 10.11 -1.97
C ASP A 2 14.57 9.07 -3.04
N ASN A 3 13.80 8.00 -3.22
CA ASN A 3 14.12 6.91 -4.14
C ASN A 3 13.20 6.85 -5.37
N GLY A 4 12.37 7.87 -5.57
CA GLY A 4 11.39 7.94 -6.66
C GLY A 4 10.16 7.07 -6.45
N SER A 5 9.35 6.98 -7.48
CA SER A 5 8.14 6.18 -7.50
C SER A 5 8.38 4.86 -8.23
N TRP A 6 7.85 3.77 -7.68
CA TRP A 6 8.06 2.42 -8.19
C TRP A 6 6.73 1.71 -8.38
N CYS A 7 6.70 0.80 -9.34
CA CYS A 7 5.59 -0.10 -9.59
C CYS A 7 6.09 -1.55 -9.58
N GLY A 8 5.32 -2.43 -8.99
CA GLY A 8 5.63 -3.85 -8.91
C GLY A 8 4.41 -4.68 -8.53
N PRO A 9 4.46 -6.00 -8.73
CA PRO A 9 3.35 -6.88 -8.42
C PRO A 9 3.20 -7.10 -6.91
N SER A 10 1.98 -7.30 -6.44
CA SER A 10 1.69 -7.81 -5.09
C SER A 10 1.81 -9.34 -5.00
N ALA A 11 1.82 -10.02 -6.14
CA ALA A 11 2.02 -11.46 -6.27
C ALA A 11 2.69 -11.82 -7.59
N THR A 12 3.46 -12.90 -7.62
CA THR A 12 4.11 -13.42 -8.83
C THR A 12 3.82 -14.91 -9.01
N ARG A 13 4.04 -15.41 -10.23
CA ARG A 13 3.95 -16.85 -10.51
C ARG A 13 5.17 -17.64 -10.05
N SER A 14 6.22 -16.95 -9.59
CA SER A 14 7.42 -17.60 -9.07
C SER A 14 7.21 -18.12 -7.65
N THR A 15 7.61 -19.34 -7.38
CA THR A 15 7.62 -19.90 -6.03
C THR A 15 8.66 -19.20 -5.11
N ASN A 16 9.58 -18.44 -5.69
CA ASN A 16 10.53 -17.61 -4.95
C ASN A 16 9.88 -16.32 -4.39
N GLY A 17 8.64 -16.02 -4.79
CA GLY A 17 7.95 -14.81 -4.39
C GLY A 17 8.31 -13.60 -5.25
N ILE A 18 8.12 -12.41 -4.69
CA ILE A 18 8.35 -11.13 -5.36
C ILE A 18 9.81 -10.72 -5.17
N LEU A 19 10.52 -10.49 -6.27
CA LEU A 19 11.93 -10.12 -6.28
C LEU A 19 12.11 -8.61 -6.56
N ASN A 20 13.28 -8.07 -6.26
CA ASN A 20 13.63 -6.69 -6.65
C ASN A 20 13.54 -6.48 -8.17
N SER A 21 13.83 -7.52 -8.96
CA SER A 21 13.72 -7.49 -10.43
C SER A 21 12.28 -7.38 -10.95
N ASP A 22 11.27 -7.65 -10.11
CA ASP A 22 9.86 -7.49 -10.47
C ASP A 22 9.37 -6.05 -10.34
N TRP A 23 10.18 -5.19 -9.71
CA TRP A 23 9.87 -3.78 -9.52
C TRP A 23 10.60 -2.92 -10.54
N PHE A 24 9.90 -1.92 -11.07
CA PHE A 24 10.47 -0.96 -11.99
C PHE A 24 10.10 0.46 -11.60
N ARG A 25 10.99 1.40 -11.92
CA ARG A 25 10.82 2.81 -11.59
C ARG A 25 9.86 3.48 -12.58
N ILE A 26 8.90 4.24 -12.06
CA ILE A 26 7.91 4.99 -12.86
C ILE A 26 8.06 6.50 -12.74
N GLY A 27 8.82 6.98 -11.77
CA GLY A 27 9.07 8.41 -11.56
C GLY A 27 10.37 8.67 -10.82
N GLY A 28 10.96 9.84 -11.06
CA GLY A 28 12.17 10.32 -10.39
C GLY A 28 11.87 11.23 -9.20
N GLY A 29 12.92 11.82 -8.62
CA GLY A 29 12.82 12.72 -7.47
C GLY A 29 12.37 12.01 -6.20
N ASP A 30 11.72 12.76 -5.30
CA ASP A 30 11.03 12.19 -4.15
C ASP A 30 9.67 11.66 -4.62
N GLY A 31 9.42 10.38 -4.43
CA GLY A 31 8.16 9.77 -4.85
C GLY A 31 7.08 9.97 -3.81
N PHE A 32 5.88 10.37 -4.25
CA PHE A 32 4.71 10.56 -3.40
C PHE A 32 3.50 9.82 -3.98
N TYR A 33 2.55 10.53 -4.59
CA TYR A 33 1.37 9.91 -5.13
C TYR A 33 1.66 9.16 -6.44
N THR A 34 1.02 8.00 -6.57
CA THR A 34 1.02 7.22 -7.81
C THR A 34 -0.40 6.74 -8.10
N ALA A 35 -0.71 6.55 -9.38
CA ALA A 35 -1.94 5.92 -9.81
C ALA A 35 -1.72 5.15 -11.11
N ASN A 36 -2.55 4.15 -11.34
CA ASN A 36 -2.68 3.50 -12.64
C ASN A 36 -4.08 3.73 -13.19
N ASP A 37 -4.18 3.88 -14.52
CA ASP A 37 -5.47 3.98 -15.18
C ASP A 37 -6.22 2.64 -15.02
N PRO A 38 -7.42 2.60 -14.40
CA PRO A 38 -8.14 1.36 -14.18
C PRO A 38 -8.66 0.71 -15.46
N THR A 39 -8.66 1.42 -16.58
CA THR A 39 -9.11 0.94 -17.89
C THR A 39 -7.98 0.61 -18.85
N ASP A 40 -6.76 1.11 -18.60
CA ASP A 40 -5.57 0.79 -19.38
C ASP A 40 -4.36 0.59 -18.44
N TRP A 41 -4.02 -0.65 -18.17
CA TRP A 41 -2.92 -1.05 -17.28
C TRP A 41 -1.56 -0.44 -17.67
N SER A 42 -1.40 0.00 -18.91
CA SER A 42 -0.14 0.56 -19.40
C SER A 42 0.03 2.05 -19.07
N ILE A 43 -1.01 2.74 -18.65
CA ILE A 43 -0.96 4.16 -18.31
C ILE A 43 -0.78 4.32 -16.80
N LEU A 44 0.36 4.84 -16.42
CA LEU A 44 0.74 5.10 -15.03
C LEU A 44 0.97 6.58 -14.79
N TYR A 45 0.71 7.01 -13.58
CA TYR A 45 0.95 8.37 -13.12
C TYR A 45 1.87 8.34 -11.91
N SER A 46 2.76 9.31 -11.82
CA SER A 46 3.61 9.52 -10.67
C SER A 46 3.75 11.00 -10.38
N GLU A 47 3.78 11.35 -9.11
CA GLU A 47 4.02 12.70 -8.63
C GLU A 47 5.31 12.71 -7.83
N SER A 48 6.05 13.78 -7.97
CA SER A 48 7.27 14.10 -7.26
C SER A 48 7.12 15.51 -6.67
N GLN A 49 8.15 16.00 -5.99
CA GLN A 49 8.07 17.26 -5.27
C GLN A 49 7.51 18.42 -6.09
N ASP A 50 6.77 19.28 -5.40
CA ASP A 50 6.22 20.54 -5.93
C ASP A 50 5.28 20.35 -7.13
N GLY A 51 4.51 19.26 -7.14
CA GLY A 51 3.52 18.97 -8.17
C GLY A 51 4.11 18.52 -9.51
N ALA A 52 5.34 18.03 -9.52
CA ALA A 52 5.96 17.47 -10.72
C ALA A 52 5.32 16.13 -11.09
N THR A 53 4.16 16.20 -11.75
CA THR A 53 3.33 15.05 -12.11
C THR A 53 3.62 14.61 -13.53
N ASN A 54 3.80 13.31 -13.71
CA ASN A 54 4.10 12.67 -14.98
C ASN A 54 3.10 11.57 -15.31
N ARG A 55 2.85 11.38 -16.61
CA ARG A 55 2.12 10.25 -17.16
C ARG A 55 3.09 9.39 -17.98
N LEU A 56 3.19 8.11 -17.64
CA LEU A 56 4.02 7.11 -18.31
C LEU A 56 3.13 6.14 -19.08
N ASP A 57 3.47 5.88 -20.33
CA ASP A 57 2.89 4.82 -21.16
C ASP A 57 3.88 3.66 -21.26
N LEU A 58 3.58 2.54 -20.63
CA LEU A 58 4.43 1.35 -20.62
C LEU A 58 4.57 0.68 -22.00
N LYS A 59 3.59 0.84 -22.91
CA LYS A 59 3.64 0.25 -24.25
C LYS A 59 4.67 0.93 -25.13
N THR A 60 4.81 2.26 -24.94
CA THR A 60 5.72 3.07 -25.75
C THR A 60 6.99 3.47 -25.00
N GLY A 61 7.01 3.34 -23.66
CA GLY A 61 8.07 3.85 -22.81
C GLY A 61 8.08 5.39 -22.67
N ARG A 62 7.09 6.07 -23.24
CA ARG A 62 7.03 7.54 -23.26
C ARG A 62 6.55 8.08 -21.92
N THR A 63 7.30 9.03 -21.37
CA THR A 63 6.89 9.83 -20.22
C THR A 63 6.57 11.25 -20.66
N VAL A 64 5.44 11.79 -20.16
CA VAL A 64 4.99 13.14 -20.45
C VAL A 64 4.75 13.87 -19.12
N SER A 65 5.37 15.04 -18.95
CA SER A 65 5.05 15.92 -17.82
C SER A 65 3.68 16.54 -18.04
N ILE A 66 2.78 16.30 -17.10
CA ILE A 66 1.40 16.80 -17.11
C ILE A 66 1.16 17.88 -16.06
N ARG A 67 2.20 18.35 -15.37
CA ARG A 67 2.08 19.43 -14.36
C ARG A 67 1.32 20.64 -14.93
N PRO A 68 0.31 21.19 -14.21
CA PRO A 68 -0.36 22.42 -14.64
C PRO A 68 0.61 23.59 -14.71
N ARG A 69 0.60 24.32 -15.85
CA ARG A 69 1.51 25.43 -16.11
C ARG A 69 0.75 26.61 -16.70
N ALA A 70 0.99 27.81 -16.16
CA ALA A 70 0.65 29.03 -16.85
C ALA A 70 1.56 29.23 -18.08
N ALA A 71 1.06 29.90 -19.10
CA ALA A 71 1.91 30.30 -20.22
C ALA A 71 3.08 31.14 -19.67
N ALA A 72 4.30 30.81 -20.07
CA ALA A 72 5.46 31.60 -19.72
C ALA A 72 5.31 33.02 -20.31
N GLY A 73 5.43 34.04 -19.46
CA GLY A 73 5.70 35.39 -19.97
C GLY A 73 6.95 35.35 -20.85
N ARG A 74 7.13 36.33 -21.76
CA ARG A 74 8.24 36.41 -22.75
C ARG A 74 9.68 36.36 -22.18
N GLY A 75 9.93 35.73 -21.08
CA GLY A 75 11.22 35.39 -20.48
C GLY A 75 11.17 33.95 -20.04
N GLY A 76 11.32 33.02 -20.98
CA GLY A 76 11.45 31.59 -20.64
C GLY A 76 12.53 31.41 -19.57
N GLN A 77 12.21 30.73 -18.48
CA GLN A 77 13.24 30.34 -17.51
C GLN A 77 14.27 29.48 -18.26
N GLN A 78 15.48 30.00 -18.39
CA GLN A 78 16.60 29.18 -18.82
C GLN A 78 16.79 28.05 -17.79
N PRO A 79 17.08 26.81 -18.25
CA PRO A 79 17.47 25.77 -17.35
C PRO A 79 18.64 26.24 -16.46
N PRO A 80 18.71 25.83 -15.19
CA PRO A 80 19.83 26.20 -14.34
C PRO A 80 21.15 25.71 -14.99
N PRO A 81 22.29 26.38 -14.76
CA PRO A 81 23.57 26.01 -15.36
C PRO A 81 23.99 24.55 -15.16
N ALA A 82 23.49 23.92 -14.09
CA ALA A 82 23.69 22.49 -13.83
C ALA A 82 22.93 21.55 -14.79
N ALA A 83 22.05 22.07 -15.63
CA ALA A 83 21.28 21.31 -16.61
C ALA A 83 21.93 21.34 -18.02
N GLU A 84 23.05 22.02 -18.21
CA GLU A 84 23.81 21.96 -19.46
C GLU A 84 24.33 20.53 -19.68
N GLY A 85 23.90 19.92 -20.79
CA GLY A 85 24.27 18.55 -21.15
C GLY A 85 23.27 17.47 -20.72
N MET A 86 22.17 17.82 -20.06
CA MET A 86 21.08 16.89 -19.81
C MET A 86 20.27 16.61 -21.07
N ASP A 87 19.81 15.36 -21.19
CA ASP A 87 18.91 14.94 -22.25
C ASP A 87 17.65 15.83 -22.28
N PRO A 88 17.22 16.34 -23.45
CA PRO A 88 16.00 17.14 -23.58
C PRO A 88 14.75 16.48 -23.01
N GLU A 89 14.64 15.15 -23.05
CA GLU A 89 13.53 14.42 -22.45
C GLU A 89 13.59 14.45 -20.92
N VAL A 90 14.78 14.39 -20.33
CA VAL A 90 15.00 14.53 -18.89
C VAL A 90 14.70 15.97 -18.46
N LEU A 91 15.15 16.96 -19.24
CA LEU A 91 14.83 18.37 -18.99
C LEU A 91 13.32 18.65 -19.06
N ALA A 92 12.61 18.01 -19.98
CA ALA A 92 11.15 18.10 -20.06
C ALA A 92 10.44 17.53 -18.84
N GLN A 93 10.98 16.49 -18.20
CA GLN A 93 10.45 15.93 -16.94
C GLN A 93 10.53 16.96 -15.79
N PHE A 94 11.54 17.81 -15.79
CA PHE A 94 11.70 18.89 -14.81
C PHE A 94 11.04 20.21 -15.24
N GLY A 95 10.30 20.20 -16.35
CA GLY A 95 9.62 21.40 -16.85
C GLY A 95 10.51 22.37 -17.64
N PHE A 96 11.70 21.92 -18.06
CA PHE A 96 12.63 22.68 -18.91
C PHE A 96 12.65 22.09 -20.33
N GLY A 97 12.73 22.95 -21.37
CA GLY A 97 12.87 22.52 -22.76
C GLY A 97 11.86 23.19 -23.71
N PRO A 98 11.96 22.93 -25.02
CA PRO A 98 11.14 23.61 -26.04
C PRO A 98 9.62 23.43 -25.90
N GLY A 99 9.17 22.35 -25.24
CA GLY A 99 7.77 22.11 -24.89
C GLY A 99 7.33 22.73 -23.56
N ALA A 100 8.28 23.17 -22.72
CA ALA A 100 7.99 23.73 -21.40
C ALA A 100 7.48 25.18 -21.43
N ALA A 101 7.65 25.87 -22.56
CA ALA A 101 7.30 27.28 -22.68
C ALA A 101 5.79 27.54 -22.87
N ASN A 102 5.00 26.54 -23.28
CA ASN A 102 3.57 26.68 -23.50
C ASN A 102 2.79 26.21 -22.28
N GLY A 103 1.94 27.09 -21.74
CA GLY A 103 1.00 26.72 -20.68
C GLY A 103 -0.01 25.69 -21.18
N ASN A 104 -0.47 24.82 -20.28
CA ASN A 104 -1.51 23.82 -20.54
C ASN A 104 -2.81 24.11 -19.77
N ILE A 105 -2.95 25.32 -19.19
CA ILE A 105 -4.18 25.74 -18.51
C ILE A 105 -5.10 26.46 -19.50
N VAL A 106 -6.36 26.05 -19.54
CA VAL A 106 -7.39 26.58 -20.45
C VAL A 106 -8.62 26.99 -19.64
N PRO A 107 -9.07 28.25 -19.77
CA PRO A 107 -8.44 29.37 -20.51
C PRO A 107 -7.11 29.77 -19.88
N ALA A 108 -6.21 30.34 -20.68
CA ALA A 108 -4.92 30.81 -20.20
C ALA A 108 -5.12 31.84 -19.06
N PRO A 109 -4.44 31.69 -17.92
CA PRO A 109 -4.54 32.63 -16.82
C PRO A 109 -3.89 33.97 -17.17
N PRO A 110 -4.15 35.05 -16.41
CA PRO A 110 -3.48 36.31 -16.59
C PRO A 110 -1.94 36.17 -16.61
N GLN A 111 -1.28 37.00 -17.42
CA GLN A 111 0.18 36.98 -17.50
C GLN A 111 0.82 37.23 -16.12
N GLY A 112 1.86 36.47 -15.80
CA GLY A 112 2.56 36.57 -14.51
C GLY A 112 1.90 35.75 -13.38
N THR A 113 0.82 35.01 -13.67
CA THR A 113 0.23 34.12 -12.69
C THR A 113 1.20 32.99 -12.35
N THR A 114 1.46 32.83 -11.04
CA THR A 114 2.25 31.72 -10.49
C THR A 114 1.33 30.86 -9.63
N TYR A 115 1.55 29.55 -9.66
CA TYR A 115 0.82 28.60 -8.85
C TYR A 115 1.73 28.02 -7.79
N ARG A 116 1.19 27.80 -6.60
CA ARG A 116 1.87 27.14 -5.50
C ARG A 116 1.51 25.66 -5.50
N PHE A 117 2.50 24.81 -5.29
CA PHE A 117 2.33 23.39 -5.10
C PHE A 117 3.03 22.99 -3.82
N TYR A 118 2.46 22.05 -3.11
CA TYR A 118 3.06 21.50 -1.90
C TYR A 118 4.15 20.48 -2.28
N TRP A 119 5.07 20.23 -1.37
CA TRP A 119 6.10 19.20 -1.55
C TRP A 119 5.50 17.86 -1.96
N ASN A 120 4.49 17.41 -1.22
CA ASN A 120 3.68 16.23 -1.48
C ASN A 120 2.33 16.71 -2.04
N THR A 121 2.26 16.94 -3.32
CA THR A 121 1.06 17.45 -4.01
C THR A 121 0.07 16.31 -4.25
N PRO A 122 -1.19 16.41 -3.75
CA PRO A 122 -2.16 15.36 -3.98
C PRO A 122 -2.67 15.36 -5.41
N PHE A 123 -2.77 14.18 -6.00
CA PHE A 123 -3.55 13.97 -7.21
C PHE A 123 -4.39 12.70 -7.12
N MET A 124 -5.46 12.63 -7.92
CA MET A 124 -6.29 11.44 -8.06
C MET A 124 -6.88 11.34 -9.45
N LEU A 125 -7.21 10.13 -9.87
CA LEU A 125 -8.07 9.87 -11.02
C LEU A 125 -9.53 9.87 -10.57
N SER A 126 -10.42 10.38 -11.43
CA SER A 126 -11.86 10.37 -11.16
C SER A 126 -12.40 8.94 -11.09
N TRP A 127 -13.28 8.68 -10.13
CA TRP A 127 -14.02 7.43 -10.02
C TRP A 127 -14.95 7.16 -11.21
N HIS A 128 -15.40 8.22 -11.87
CA HIS A 128 -16.43 8.17 -12.92
C HIS A 128 -15.85 8.19 -14.34
N ASN A 129 -14.65 8.79 -14.49
CA ASN A 129 -13.97 8.87 -15.78
C ASN A 129 -12.45 8.85 -15.60
N PRO A 130 -11.79 7.74 -15.90
CA PRO A 130 -10.33 7.60 -15.72
C PRO A 130 -9.48 8.61 -16.51
N SER A 131 -10.04 9.23 -17.56
CA SER A 131 -9.37 10.31 -18.28
C SER A 131 -9.38 11.64 -17.50
N THR A 132 -10.20 11.74 -16.45
CA THR A 132 -10.25 12.93 -15.61
C THR A 132 -9.25 12.78 -14.47
N VAL A 133 -8.36 13.78 -14.36
CA VAL A 133 -7.34 13.88 -13.31
C VAL A 133 -7.57 15.14 -12.50
N PHE A 134 -7.53 15.02 -11.18
CA PHE A 134 -7.53 16.13 -10.24
C PHE A 134 -6.14 16.27 -9.63
N LEU A 135 -5.64 17.51 -9.51
CA LEU A 135 -4.35 17.81 -8.89
C LEU A 135 -4.49 19.06 -8.01
N GLY A 136 -4.02 18.96 -6.76
CA GLY A 136 -4.07 20.06 -5.81
C GLY A 136 -2.85 20.96 -5.89
N GLY A 137 -3.08 22.26 -5.80
CA GLY A 137 -2.07 23.30 -5.61
C GLY A 137 -2.64 24.35 -4.66
N ASP A 138 -2.41 25.62 -4.89
CA ASP A 138 -3.25 26.68 -4.29
C ASP A 138 -4.70 26.64 -4.83
N ARG A 139 -4.89 25.94 -5.95
CA ARG A 139 -6.15 25.71 -6.65
C ARG A 139 -6.33 24.23 -6.92
N LEU A 140 -7.55 23.82 -7.14
CA LEU A 140 -7.79 22.50 -7.70
C LEU A 140 -7.70 22.60 -9.22
N PHE A 141 -6.78 21.85 -9.79
CA PHE A 141 -6.66 21.67 -11.24
C PHE A 141 -7.41 20.43 -11.67
N ARG A 142 -8.25 20.54 -12.70
CA ARG A 142 -8.99 19.44 -13.30
C ARG A 142 -8.62 19.32 -14.77
N SER A 143 -8.24 18.12 -15.18
CA SER A 143 -8.05 17.72 -16.58
C SER A 143 -9.12 16.71 -16.97
N SER A 144 -9.60 16.72 -18.20
CA SER A 144 -10.49 15.69 -18.77
C SER A 144 -9.81 14.85 -19.86
N ASP A 145 -8.53 15.08 -20.10
CA ASP A 145 -7.72 14.52 -21.19
C ASP A 145 -6.40 13.94 -20.68
N ARG A 146 -6.43 13.27 -19.50
CA ARG A 146 -5.28 12.62 -18.88
C ARG A 146 -4.11 13.57 -18.56
N GLY A 147 -4.41 14.85 -18.32
CA GLY A 147 -3.44 15.86 -17.90
C GLY A 147 -2.82 16.67 -19.04
N ASP A 148 -3.28 16.51 -20.28
CA ASP A 148 -2.77 17.30 -21.40
C ASP A 148 -3.20 18.77 -21.28
N THR A 149 -4.45 19.03 -20.91
CA THR A 149 -4.95 20.37 -20.60
C THR A 149 -5.64 20.43 -19.23
N TRP A 150 -5.64 21.61 -18.60
CA TRP A 150 -6.15 21.83 -17.27
C TRP A 150 -7.09 23.02 -17.19
N VAL A 151 -8.09 22.91 -16.32
CA VAL A 151 -8.92 24.02 -15.85
C VAL A 151 -8.62 24.21 -14.36
N ALA A 152 -8.40 25.45 -13.93
CA ALA A 152 -8.12 25.77 -12.54
C ALA A 152 -9.35 26.38 -11.84
N SER A 153 -9.60 25.96 -10.58
CA SER A 153 -10.56 26.61 -9.69
C SER A 153 -10.07 28.00 -9.26
N PRO A 154 -10.87 28.80 -8.53
CA PRO A 154 -10.36 29.87 -7.69
C PRO A 154 -9.32 29.37 -6.67
N ASP A 155 -8.55 30.28 -6.04
CA ASP A 155 -7.70 29.94 -4.90
C ASP A 155 -8.59 29.42 -3.74
N LEU A 156 -8.31 28.21 -3.27
CA LEU A 156 -9.10 27.52 -2.24
C LEU A 156 -8.44 27.58 -0.85
N THR A 157 -7.30 28.27 -0.77
CA THR A 157 -6.49 28.41 0.44
C THR A 157 -6.81 29.71 1.19
N LYS A 158 -6.21 29.93 2.34
CA LYS A 158 -6.21 31.22 3.03
C LYS A 158 -5.17 32.18 2.46
N ASN A 159 -4.35 31.73 1.54
CA ASN A 159 -3.27 32.50 0.90
C ASN A 159 -2.30 33.13 1.92
N ILE A 160 -1.96 32.42 2.96
CA ILE A 160 -1.03 32.87 4.00
C ILE A 160 0.40 32.67 3.49
N GLY A 161 1.20 33.73 3.48
CA GLY A 161 2.60 33.67 3.10
C GLY A 161 3.43 32.85 4.10
N ARG A 162 4.39 32.08 3.60
CA ARG A 162 5.27 31.26 4.46
C ARG A 162 6.03 32.13 5.49
N ASN A 163 6.37 33.37 5.13
CA ASN A 163 7.06 34.31 5.99
C ASN A 163 6.16 35.05 6.97
N ASP A 164 4.85 34.93 6.83
CA ASP A 164 3.88 35.60 7.72
C ASP A 164 3.49 34.73 8.93
N ARG A 165 4.01 33.50 8.99
CA ARG A 165 3.80 32.58 10.11
C ARG A 165 5.05 32.50 10.99
N PRO A 166 4.91 32.62 12.31
CA PRO A 166 5.98 32.29 13.24
C PRO A 166 6.27 30.77 13.18
N ILE A 167 7.52 30.42 13.39
CA ILE A 167 7.97 29.02 13.45
C ILE A 167 8.58 28.81 14.82
N MET A 168 8.00 27.94 15.64
CA MET A 168 8.46 27.66 17.02
C MET A 168 8.66 28.95 17.86
N GLY A 169 7.74 29.90 17.71
CA GLY A 169 7.79 31.20 18.42
C GLY A 169 8.73 32.24 17.82
N VAL A 170 9.47 31.92 16.75
CA VAL A 170 10.33 32.86 16.03
C VAL A 170 9.58 33.49 14.87
N ASP A 171 9.70 34.81 14.70
CA ASP A 171 9.09 35.54 13.59
C ASP A 171 9.44 34.88 12.25
N GLY A 172 8.43 34.64 11.42
CA GLY A 172 8.61 34.00 10.11
C GLY A 172 9.51 34.76 9.14
N LYS A 173 9.72 36.07 9.35
CA LYS A 173 10.65 36.91 8.57
C LYS A 173 12.08 36.85 9.10
N ALA A 174 12.29 36.34 10.32
CA ALA A 174 13.63 36.22 10.89
C ALA A 174 14.46 35.17 10.11
N PRO A 175 15.77 35.38 9.98
CA PRO A 175 16.65 34.40 9.37
C PRO A 175 16.69 33.13 10.23
N MET A 176 16.48 31.98 9.62
CA MET A 176 16.53 30.65 10.24
C MET A 176 17.31 29.70 9.33
N ALA A 177 18.13 28.85 9.93
CA ALA A 177 18.64 27.69 9.21
C ALA A 177 17.49 26.74 8.87
N SER A 178 17.51 26.14 7.69
CA SER A 178 16.58 25.09 7.26
C SER A 178 15.08 25.50 7.26
N LYS A 179 14.79 26.78 7.16
CA LYS A 179 13.42 27.33 7.21
C LYS A 179 12.47 26.72 6.18
N HIS A 180 12.98 26.33 5.03
CA HIS A 180 12.20 25.84 3.90
C HIS A 180 12.45 24.36 3.60
N ASP A 181 13.11 23.64 4.49
CA ASP A 181 13.36 22.21 4.33
C ASP A 181 12.04 21.45 4.20
N GLY A 182 11.86 20.74 3.09
CA GLY A 182 10.70 19.91 2.78
C GLY A 182 9.38 20.66 2.57
N ALA A 183 9.31 21.99 2.70
CA ALA A 183 8.08 22.76 2.50
C ALA A 183 8.35 24.22 2.16
N ALA A 184 8.81 24.48 0.96
CA ALA A 184 9.09 25.85 0.47
C ALA A 184 7.83 26.71 0.40
N SER A 185 6.65 26.15 0.12
CA SER A 185 5.38 26.86 0.02
C SER A 185 4.41 26.46 1.13
N PHE A 186 3.54 27.39 1.50
CA PHE A 186 2.44 27.22 2.43
C PHE A 186 1.14 27.70 1.78
N SER A 187 -0.02 27.36 2.34
CA SER A 187 -1.34 27.57 1.72
C SER A 187 -1.49 26.79 0.42
N ASN A 188 -1.55 25.48 0.54
CA ASN A 188 -1.76 24.55 -0.56
C ASN A 188 -2.81 23.51 -0.19
N ILE A 189 -3.47 22.97 -1.20
CA ILE A 189 -4.28 21.76 -1.07
C ILE A 189 -3.34 20.58 -0.82
N VAL A 190 -3.65 19.77 0.18
CA VAL A 190 -2.85 18.61 0.60
C VAL A 190 -3.65 17.31 0.57
N THR A 191 -4.95 17.41 0.35
CA THR A 191 -5.83 16.24 0.15
C THR A 191 -6.99 16.60 -0.76
N VAL A 192 -7.34 15.66 -1.65
CA VAL A 192 -8.43 15.80 -2.64
C VAL A 192 -9.26 14.52 -2.61
N GLY A 193 -10.58 14.63 -2.67
CA GLY A 193 -11.49 13.50 -2.78
C GLY A 193 -12.66 13.82 -3.70
N GLU A 194 -12.99 12.91 -4.61
CA GLU A 194 -14.22 12.91 -5.39
C GLU A 194 -15.17 11.87 -4.82
N SER A 195 -16.46 12.18 -4.71
CA SER A 195 -17.48 11.20 -4.34
C SER A 195 -17.51 10.05 -5.34
N PRO A 196 -17.34 8.79 -4.92
CA PRO A 196 -17.53 7.65 -5.82
C PRO A 196 -18.98 7.38 -6.17
N VAL A 197 -19.96 8.03 -5.47
CA VAL A 197 -21.40 7.84 -5.68
C VAL A 197 -21.96 8.78 -6.74
N VAL A 198 -21.54 10.05 -6.69
CA VAL A 198 -22.07 11.09 -7.59
C VAL A 198 -20.90 11.91 -8.16
N PRO A 199 -20.76 11.97 -9.50
CA PRO A 199 -19.72 12.77 -10.14
C PRO A 199 -19.87 14.25 -9.80
N GLY A 200 -18.72 14.94 -9.67
CA GLY A 200 -18.69 16.38 -9.45
C GLY A 200 -18.92 16.83 -8.02
N ILE A 201 -19.11 15.92 -7.05
CA ILE A 201 -19.01 16.24 -5.64
C ILE A 201 -17.53 16.09 -5.24
N LEU A 202 -16.90 17.22 -4.97
CA LEU A 202 -15.47 17.32 -4.71
C LEU A 202 -15.21 17.88 -3.31
N TRP A 203 -14.19 17.34 -2.65
CA TRP A 203 -13.71 17.80 -1.36
C TRP A 203 -12.22 18.10 -1.43
N VAL A 204 -11.80 19.19 -0.81
CA VAL A 204 -10.38 19.51 -0.67
C VAL A 204 -10.08 19.98 0.74
N GLY A 205 -8.90 19.59 1.23
CA GLY A 205 -8.35 20.06 2.47
C GLY A 205 -6.98 20.71 2.25
N THR A 206 -6.66 21.75 3.01
CA THR A 206 -5.44 22.52 2.87
C THR A 206 -4.53 22.42 4.09
N ASN A 207 -3.24 22.72 3.90
CA ASN A 207 -2.28 22.76 5.01
C ASN A 207 -2.42 24.01 5.91
N ASP A 208 -3.18 25.02 5.46
CA ASP A 208 -3.56 26.20 6.25
C ASP A 208 -4.95 26.09 6.87
N GLY A 209 -5.54 24.87 6.81
CA GLY A 209 -6.73 24.51 7.55
C GLY A 209 -8.05 24.90 6.91
N ASN A 210 -8.13 25.12 5.59
CA ASN A 210 -9.41 25.17 4.89
C ASN A 210 -9.92 23.77 4.57
N LEU A 211 -11.22 23.56 4.71
CA LEU A 211 -11.94 22.37 4.28
C LEU A 211 -13.09 22.81 3.38
N GLN A 212 -13.00 22.49 2.10
CA GLN A 212 -13.94 22.98 1.11
C GLN A 212 -14.66 21.87 0.37
N VAL A 213 -15.91 22.11 0.03
CA VAL A 213 -16.76 21.22 -0.76
C VAL A 213 -17.32 21.93 -1.97
N SER A 214 -17.32 21.25 -3.11
CA SER A 214 -18.06 21.61 -4.32
C SER A 214 -19.09 20.54 -4.63
N ARG A 215 -20.27 20.96 -5.16
CA ARG A 215 -21.34 20.06 -5.56
C ARG A 215 -21.70 20.18 -7.04
N ASP A 216 -20.89 20.92 -7.79
CA ASP A 216 -21.12 21.29 -9.19
C ASP A 216 -19.88 21.13 -10.06
N GLY A 217 -19.04 20.14 -9.75
CA GLY A 217 -17.83 19.82 -10.51
C GLY A 217 -16.69 20.82 -10.35
N GLY A 218 -16.69 21.60 -9.26
CA GLY A 218 -15.67 22.58 -8.95
C GLY A 218 -15.96 23.98 -9.48
N ALA A 219 -17.19 24.25 -9.97
CA ALA A 219 -17.61 25.57 -10.40
C ALA A 219 -17.78 26.54 -9.22
N THR A 220 -18.38 26.06 -8.12
CA THR A 220 -18.48 26.81 -6.87
C THR A 220 -17.97 25.99 -5.69
N TRP A 221 -17.47 26.70 -4.67
CA TRP A 221 -16.86 26.09 -3.49
C TRP A 221 -17.41 26.72 -2.22
N LYS A 222 -17.62 25.88 -1.20
CA LYS A 222 -18.05 26.30 0.12
C LYS A 222 -17.01 25.85 1.16
N ASN A 223 -16.45 26.80 1.91
CA ASN A 223 -15.61 26.48 3.06
C ASN A 223 -16.51 26.05 4.24
N VAL A 224 -16.24 24.88 4.80
CA VAL A 224 -17.04 24.27 5.87
C VAL A 224 -16.22 24.01 7.14
N VAL A 225 -14.95 24.45 7.18
CA VAL A 225 -14.07 24.18 8.32
C VAL A 225 -14.56 24.78 9.63
N ASP A 226 -15.16 25.96 9.59
CA ASP A 226 -15.68 26.63 10.79
C ASP A 226 -16.82 25.87 11.48
N LYS A 227 -17.38 24.86 10.80
CA LYS A 227 -18.43 23.99 11.34
C LYS A 227 -17.87 22.74 12.02
N VAL A 228 -16.56 22.49 11.91
CA VAL A 228 -15.90 21.34 12.54
C VAL A 228 -15.56 21.70 13.99
N PRO A 229 -16.16 21.02 14.98
CA PRO A 229 -16.02 21.45 16.37
C PRO A 229 -14.64 21.08 16.94
N GLY A 230 -14.03 22.02 17.68
CA GLY A 230 -12.87 21.76 18.51
C GLY A 230 -11.53 21.58 17.82
N VAL A 231 -11.46 21.81 16.52
CA VAL A 231 -10.22 21.83 15.74
C VAL A 231 -9.64 23.25 15.82
N PRO A 232 -8.37 23.43 16.23
CA PRO A 232 -7.73 24.75 16.22
C PRO A 232 -7.67 25.34 14.82
N ALA A 233 -7.73 26.67 14.70
CA ALA A 233 -7.59 27.34 13.43
C ALA A 233 -6.25 26.96 12.75
N GLU A 234 -6.27 26.90 11.42
CA GLU A 234 -5.09 26.56 10.59
C GLU A 234 -4.47 25.18 10.84
N THR A 235 -5.22 24.26 11.45
CA THR A 235 -4.77 22.87 11.57
C THR A 235 -4.79 22.18 10.19
N HIS A 236 -3.70 21.53 9.87
CA HIS A 236 -3.52 20.79 8.61
C HIS A 236 -4.63 19.74 8.41
N VAL A 237 -5.32 19.77 7.29
CA VAL A 237 -6.30 18.75 6.91
C VAL A 237 -5.54 17.56 6.32
N SER A 238 -5.39 16.48 7.07
CA SER A 238 -4.57 15.34 6.62
C SER A 238 -5.25 14.46 5.59
N ARG A 239 -6.57 14.27 5.68
CA ARG A 239 -7.33 13.49 4.68
C ARG A 239 -8.77 13.95 4.57
N VAL A 240 -9.29 13.96 3.33
CA VAL A 240 -10.73 13.93 3.03
C VAL A 240 -11.06 12.61 2.35
N ALA A 241 -12.10 11.90 2.81
CA ALA A 241 -12.52 10.61 2.29
C ALA A 241 -14.04 10.60 2.10
N PRO A 242 -14.55 10.99 0.91
CA PRO A 242 -15.96 10.87 0.57
C PRO A 242 -16.44 9.43 0.63
N SER A 243 -17.64 9.21 1.17
CA SER A 243 -18.20 7.88 1.36
C SER A 243 -18.51 7.18 0.03
N HIS A 244 -18.33 5.85 0.02
CA HIS A 244 -18.72 4.98 -1.09
C HIS A 244 -20.22 4.69 -1.13
N PHE A 245 -20.99 5.09 -0.11
CA PHE A 245 -22.40 4.71 0.04
C PHE A 245 -23.37 5.89 -0.01
N ASP A 246 -22.90 7.09 0.33
CA ASP A 246 -23.74 8.28 0.38
C ASP A 246 -22.96 9.52 -0.05
N ALA A 247 -23.47 10.20 -1.06
CA ALA A 247 -22.82 11.37 -1.65
C ALA A 247 -22.69 12.57 -0.70
N ALA A 248 -23.57 12.67 0.31
CA ALA A 248 -23.53 13.74 1.31
C ALA A 248 -22.56 13.47 2.45
N THR A 249 -22.06 12.23 2.54
CA THR A 249 -21.17 11.79 3.61
C THR A 249 -19.70 11.94 3.22
N CYS A 250 -18.90 12.54 4.11
CA CYS A 250 -17.46 12.63 3.99
C CYS A 250 -16.81 12.49 5.36
N TYR A 251 -15.72 11.74 5.42
CA TYR A 251 -14.84 11.66 6.57
C TYR A 251 -13.70 12.66 6.40
N VAL A 252 -13.26 13.26 7.50
CA VAL A 252 -12.11 14.17 7.50
C VAL A 252 -11.22 13.92 8.71
N THR A 253 -9.92 14.02 8.49
CA THR A 253 -8.93 13.99 9.56
C THR A 253 -8.07 15.23 9.55
N PHE A 254 -7.57 15.63 10.72
CA PHE A 254 -6.65 16.74 10.86
C PHE A 254 -5.42 16.30 11.64
N ASP A 255 -4.31 16.93 11.35
CA ASP A 255 -3.01 16.67 11.93
C ASP A 255 -2.44 17.93 12.59
N GLY A 256 -2.42 17.95 13.90
CA GLY A 256 -1.92 19.07 14.71
C GLY A 256 -0.46 18.92 15.18
N HIS A 257 0.25 17.85 14.80
CA HIS A 257 1.59 17.58 15.33
C HIS A 257 2.58 18.73 15.11
N ARG A 258 2.43 19.48 14.01
CA ARG A 258 3.29 20.63 13.69
C ARG A 258 3.15 21.81 14.64
N THR A 259 2.11 21.82 15.45
CA THR A 259 1.84 22.79 16.50
C THR A 259 1.79 22.16 17.89
N ASP A 260 2.40 20.96 18.02
CA ASP A 260 2.47 20.17 19.27
C ASP A 260 1.09 19.76 19.81
N ASP A 261 0.10 19.64 18.94
CA ASP A 261 -1.22 19.13 19.27
C ASP A 261 -1.40 17.69 18.77
N MET A 262 -1.28 16.75 19.69
CA MET A 262 -1.36 15.30 19.42
C MET A 262 -2.76 14.71 19.62
N LYS A 263 -3.81 15.54 19.65
CA LYS A 263 -5.18 15.02 19.73
C LYS A 263 -5.58 14.33 18.42
N PRO A 264 -6.29 13.20 18.49
CA PRO A 264 -6.86 12.57 17.31
C PRO A 264 -8.07 13.38 16.83
N TYR A 265 -7.96 13.94 15.66
CA TYR A 265 -9.04 14.68 15.01
C TYR A 265 -9.62 13.86 13.87
N VAL A 266 -10.79 13.25 14.11
CA VAL A 266 -11.52 12.44 13.13
C VAL A 266 -12.99 12.81 13.18
N PHE A 267 -13.54 13.22 12.04
CA PHE A 267 -14.93 13.67 11.96
C PHE A 267 -15.64 13.07 10.75
N VAL A 268 -16.96 13.03 10.84
CA VAL A 268 -17.84 12.66 9.73
C VAL A 268 -18.94 13.70 9.56
N THR A 269 -19.23 14.07 8.33
CA THR A 269 -20.45 14.78 7.93
C THR A 269 -21.36 13.84 7.16
N ARG A 270 -22.69 14.12 7.19
CA ARG A 270 -23.70 13.40 6.39
C ARG A 270 -24.64 14.36 5.64
N ASP A 271 -24.22 15.62 5.52
CA ASP A 271 -25.00 16.72 4.96
C ASP A 271 -24.14 17.73 4.19
N PHE A 272 -23.13 17.25 3.48
CA PHE A 272 -22.18 18.07 2.70
C PHE A 272 -21.42 19.10 3.54
N GLY A 273 -21.12 18.78 4.81
CA GLY A 273 -20.34 19.64 5.70
C GLY A 273 -21.16 20.69 6.45
N GLU A 274 -22.48 20.60 6.44
CA GLU A 274 -23.31 21.51 7.26
C GLU A 274 -23.19 21.22 8.75
N THR A 275 -23.05 19.94 9.11
CA THR A 275 -22.77 19.49 10.48
C THR A 275 -21.68 18.44 10.51
N TRP A 276 -20.93 18.40 11.62
CA TRP A 276 -19.84 17.46 11.81
C TRP A 276 -19.95 16.76 13.17
N THR A 277 -19.71 15.47 13.15
CA THR A 277 -19.69 14.64 14.36
C THR A 277 -18.29 14.06 14.54
N SER A 278 -17.69 14.25 15.71
CA SER A 278 -16.42 13.56 16.04
C SER A 278 -16.65 12.06 16.19
N ILE A 279 -15.79 11.30 15.56
CA ILE A 279 -15.71 9.84 15.66
C ILE A 279 -14.36 9.38 16.21
N ALA A 280 -13.63 10.27 16.90
CA ALA A 280 -12.35 9.93 17.51
C ALA A 280 -12.50 8.97 18.71
N GLY A 281 -13.64 8.98 19.39
CA GLY A 281 -14.04 8.01 20.42
C GLY A 281 -12.94 7.66 21.42
N ASN A 282 -12.55 6.41 21.41
CA ASN A 282 -11.56 5.79 22.29
C ASN A 282 -10.13 5.77 21.72
N LEU A 283 -9.84 6.57 20.67
CA LEU A 283 -8.50 6.66 20.10
C LEU A 283 -7.49 7.22 21.10
N PRO A 284 -6.26 6.70 21.14
CA PRO A 284 -5.22 7.28 21.99
C PRO A 284 -4.76 8.65 21.45
N PRO A 285 -4.12 9.48 22.31
CA PRO A 285 -3.49 10.72 21.85
C PRO A 285 -2.39 10.42 20.84
N ALA A 286 -2.65 10.72 19.59
CA ALA A 286 -1.69 10.69 18.48
C ALA A 286 -2.36 11.34 17.27
N ASN A 287 -1.58 11.95 16.39
CA ASN A 287 -2.10 12.51 15.14
C ASN A 287 -2.62 11.42 14.20
N VAL A 288 -3.57 11.82 13.36
CA VAL A 288 -4.24 10.97 12.39
C VAL A 288 -3.81 11.39 10.99
N ASN A 289 -3.29 10.44 10.22
CA ASN A 289 -2.77 10.71 8.88
C ASN A 289 -3.80 10.39 7.78
N VAL A 290 -4.55 9.32 7.95
CA VAL A 290 -5.46 8.80 6.93
C VAL A 290 -6.66 8.10 7.54
N ILE A 291 -7.82 8.25 6.89
CA ILE A 291 -9.02 7.44 7.11
C ILE A 291 -9.49 6.90 5.77
N THR A 292 -9.94 5.65 5.76
CA THR A 292 -10.48 4.97 4.56
C THR A 292 -11.73 4.20 4.95
N GLU A 293 -12.82 4.42 4.23
CA GLU A 293 -14.03 3.62 4.32
C GLU A 293 -13.90 2.41 3.40
N ASP A 294 -14.30 1.25 3.90
CA ASP A 294 -14.36 0.05 3.06
C ASP A 294 -15.43 0.22 1.96
N PRO A 295 -15.13 -0.12 0.68
CA PRO A 295 -16.06 0.11 -0.42
C PRO A 295 -17.29 -0.82 -0.42
N ARG A 296 -17.36 -1.82 0.47
CA ARG A 296 -18.44 -2.82 0.56
C ARG A 296 -19.21 -2.78 1.87
N ASN A 297 -18.58 -2.26 2.94
CA ASN A 297 -19.20 -2.16 4.25
C ASN A 297 -19.02 -0.76 4.85
N LYS A 298 -20.07 0.06 4.83
CA LYS A 298 -20.07 1.43 5.37
C LYS A 298 -19.72 1.54 6.85
N ASN A 299 -19.79 0.45 7.61
CA ASN A 299 -19.45 0.44 9.01
C ASN A 299 -17.98 0.06 9.26
N LEU A 300 -17.29 -0.46 8.24
CA LEU A 300 -15.89 -0.84 8.31
C LEU A 300 -15.02 0.34 7.90
N LEU A 301 -14.28 0.87 8.86
CA LEU A 301 -13.37 1.99 8.66
C LEU A 301 -11.95 1.58 9.07
N PHE A 302 -10.97 2.07 8.34
CA PHE A 302 -9.55 1.93 8.65
C PHE A 302 -8.94 3.30 8.92
N LEU A 303 -8.08 3.38 9.93
CA LEU A 303 -7.46 4.63 10.35
C LEU A 303 -5.96 4.44 10.54
N GLY A 304 -5.15 5.25 9.83
CA GLY A 304 -3.70 5.30 10.00
C GLY A 304 -3.30 6.45 10.93
N MET A 305 -2.55 6.11 11.97
CA MET A 305 -2.05 7.04 12.98
C MET A 305 -0.54 6.97 13.10
N GLU A 306 0.04 7.85 13.92
CA GLU A 306 1.50 7.91 14.19
C GLU A 306 2.07 6.57 14.67
N TYR A 307 1.31 5.79 15.44
CA TYR A 307 1.80 4.56 16.06
C TYR A 307 1.09 3.30 15.58
N GLY A 308 0.43 3.37 14.41
CA GLY A 308 -0.14 2.17 13.81
C GLY A 308 -1.47 2.33 13.11
N LEU A 309 -2.08 1.17 12.85
CA LEU A 309 -3.34 0.98 12.17
C LEU A 309 -4.45 0.65 13.17
N TYR A 310 -5.60 1.27 12.98
CA TYR A 310 -6.82 1.03 13.74
C TYR A 310 -7.97 0.65 12.81
N ILE A 311 -8.91 -0.12 13.33
CA ILE A 311 -10.11 -0.56 12.63
C ILE A 311 -11.35 -0.24 13.46
N SER A 312 -12.43 0.17 12.80
CA SER A 312 -13.77 0.23 13.37
C SER A 312 -14.70 -0.66 12.56
N LEU A 313 -15.55 -1.42 13.25
CA LEU A 313 -16.58 -2.29 12.65
C LEU A 313 -17.99 -1.70 12.78
N ASP A 314 -18.12 -0.51 13.36
CA ASP A 314 -19.39 0.11 13.75
C ASP A 314 -19.53 1.58 13.30
N GLY A 315 -18.79 1.96 12.25
CA GLY A 315 -18.83 3.29 11.65
C GLY A 315 -18.16 4.38 12.49
N GLY A 316 -17.11 4.01 13.23
CA GLY A 316 -16.27 4.95 13.99
C GLY A 316 -16.73 5.20 15.43
N LYS A 317 -17.66 4.40 15.98
CA LYS A 317 -18.07 4.52 17.38
C LYS A 317 -17.02 3.95 18.32
N GLU A 318 -16.42 2.80 17.94
CA GLU A 318 -15.32 2.16 18.65
C GLU A 318 -14.18 1.83 17.70
N TRP A 319 -12.95 2.09 18.13
CA TRP A 319 -11.73 1.78 17.39
C TRP A 319 -10.93 0.70 18.10
N LYS A 320 -10.43 -0.26 17.34
CA LYS A 320 -9.56 -1.33 17.82
C LYS A 320 -8.22 -1.25 17.14
N ARG A 321 -7.15 -1.41 17.89
CA ARG A 321 -5.80 -1.46 17.34
C ARG A 321 -5.66 -2.72 16.47
N PHE A 322 -5.20 -2.56 15.23
CA PHE A 322 -5.11 -3.63 14.24
C PHE A 322 -3.67 -3.79 13.76
N MET A 323 -2.84 -4.44 14.59
CA MET A 323 -1.38 -4.44 14.46
C MET A 323 -0.74 -5.83 14.45
N THR A 324 -1.52 -6.91 14.35
CA THR A 324 -0.95 -8.26 14.33
C THR A 324 -0.01 -8.43 13.15
N GLY A 325 1.28 -8.69 13.43
CA GLY A 325 2.33 -8.79 12.42
C GLY A 325 2.89 -7.45 11.93
N LEU A 326 2.19 -6.32 12.16
CA LEU A 326 2.64 -5.00 11.77
C LEU A 326 3.51 -4.37 12.89
N PRO A 327 4.70 -3.80 12.59
CA PRO A 327 5.49 -3.11 13.60
C PRO A 327 4.81 -1.82 14.05
N THR A 328 5.17 -1.31 15.24
CA THR A 328 4.77 0.04 15.64
C THR A 328 5.45 1.05 14.73
N VAL A 329 4.65 1.65 13.87
CA VAL A 329 5.10 2.56 12.81
C VAL A 329 3.95 3.47 12.40
N ARG A 330 4.28 4.67 11.94
CA ARG A 330 3.32 5.59 11.34
C ARG A 330 2.77 4.98 10.05
N VAL A 331 1.45 5.03 9.92
CA VAL A 331 0.73 4.63 8.71
C VAL A 331 0.29 5.89 7.98
N ASP A 332 0.85 6.12 6.79
CA ASP A 332 0.63 7.34 6.02
C ASP A 332 -0.52 7.21 5.02
N ASP A 333 -0.73 6.00 4.47
CA ASP A 333 -1.82 5.76 3.52
C ASP A 333 -2.40 4.36 3.66
N ILE A 334 -3.70 4.24 3.32
CA ILE A 334 -4.46 2.99 3.38
C ILE A 334 -5.36 2.91 2.17
N ILE A 335 -5.31 1.78 1.45
CA ILE A 335 -6.15 1.50 0.30
C ILE A 335 -6.80 0.12 0.49
N VAL A 336 -8.08 0.01 0.19
CA VAL A 336 -8.76 -1.28 0.00
C VAL A 336 -8.86 -1.54 -1.49
N GLN A 337 -8.24 -2.62 -1.95
CA GLN A 337 -8.31 -3.02 -3.35
C GLN A 337 -9.65 -3.75 -3.60
N PRO A 338 -10.56 -3.18 -4.41
CA PRO A 338 -11.97 -3.61 -4.41
C PRO A 338 -12.22 -4.96 -5.11
N ARG A 339 -11.32 -5.44 -5.98
CA ARG A 339 -11.47 -6.72 -6.68
C ARG A 339 -10.98 -7.88 -5.83
N GLU A 340 -9.79 -7.72 -5.23
CA GLU A 340 -9.14 -8.77 -4.44
C GLU A 340 -9.48 -8.71 -2.97
N HIS A 341 -10.14 -7.63 -2.50
CA HIS A 341 -10.43 -7.40 -1.08
C HIS A 341 -9.16 -7.35 -0.22
N ASP A 342 -8.07 -6.82 -0.77
CA ASP A 342 -6.82 -6.70 -0.05
C ASP A 342 -6.73 -5.32 0.62
N LEU A 343 -6.34 -5.31 1.89
CA LEU A 343 -6.03 -4.08 2.63
C LEU A 343 -4.53 -3.78 2.48
N ILE A 344 -4.21 -2.62 1.93
CA ILE A 344 -2.84 -2.18 1.68
C ILE A 344 -2.54 -1.00 2.59
N ALA A 345 -1.49 -1.09 3.39
CA ALA A 345 -1.02 -0.03 4.28
C ALA A 345 0.38 0.43 3.88
N GLY A 346 0.50 1.71 3.53
CA GLY A 346 1.76 2.41 3.30
C GLY A 346 2.30 2.95 4.62
N THR A 347 3.51 2.52 5.02
CA THR A 347 4.10 2.91 6.29
C THR A 347 5.29 3.84 6.11
N HIS A 348 5.57 4.65 7.11
CA HIS A 348 6.72 5.54 7.11
C HIS A 348 8.02 4.78 7.38
N GLY A 349 8.72 4.42 6.32
CA GLY A 349 10.04 3.78 6.39
C GLY A 349 10.06 2.30 6.79
N ARG A 350 8.88 1.63 6.85
CA ARG A 350 8.78 0.21 7.18
C ARG A 350 8.02 -0.60 6.12
N SER A 351 8.18 -0.22 4.85
CA SER A 351 7.63 -0.92 3.69
C SER A 351 6.10 -0.79 3.53
N ILE A 352 5.58 -1.49 2.55
CA ILE A 352 4.14 -1.64 2.27
C ILE A 352 3.71 -2.98 2.85
N TRP A 353 2.58 -2.97 3.54
CA TRP A 353 1.98 -4.16 4.14
C TRP A 353 0.66 -4.47 3.46
N ILE A 354 0.44 -5.74 3.15
CA ILE A 354 -0.78 -6.22 2.50
C ILE A 354 -1.39 -7.30 3.37
N LEU A 355 -2.67 -7.11 3.71
CA LEU A 355 -3.50 -8.16 4.29
C LEU A 355 -4.41 -8.69 3.20
N ASP A 356 -4.14 -9.92 2.77
CA ASP A 356 -4.91 -10.59 1.73
C ASP A 356 -6.30 -10.93 2.23
N ASP A 357 -7.32 -10.59 1.44
CA ASP A 357 -8.71 -11.00 1.59
C ASP A 357 -9.33 -10.60 2.95
N ILE A 358 -9.81 -9.37 3.04
CA ILE A 358 -10.55 -8.85 4.20
C ILE A 358 -12.06 -9.12 4.13
N THR A 359 -12.55 -9.96 3.21
CA THR A 359 -13.96 -10.36 3.12
C THR A 359 -14.57 -10.74 4.48
N PRO A 360 -13.84 -11.44 5.36
CA PRO A 360 -14.36 -11.71 6.70
C PRO A 360 -14.63 -10.46 7.53
N LEU A 361 -13.82 -9.41 7.41
CA LEU A 361 -14.05 -8.13 8.10
C LEU A 361 -15.22 -7.35 7.49
N GLU A 362 -15.37 -7.40 6.16
CA GLU A 362 -16.48 -6.76 5.46
C GLU A 362 -17.84 -7.36 5.87
N GLN A 363 -17.88 -8.66 6.18
CA GLN A 363 -19.09 -9.41 6.55
C GLN A 363 -19.28 -9.62 8.05
N LEU A 364 -18.30 -9.21 8.86
CA LEU A 364 -18.37 -9.32 10.31
C LEU A 364 -19.24 -8.20 10.88
N THR A 365 -20.52 -8.47 11.03
CA THR A 365 -21.52 -7.56 11.59
C THR A 365 -21.99 -8.01 12.96
N ASP A 366 -22.66 -7.13 13.70
CA ASP A 366 -23.31 -7.51 14.97
C ASP A 366 -24.27 -8.70 14.81
N GLU A 367 -24.93 -8.80 13.64
CA GLU A 367 -25.84 -9.90 13.35
C GLU A 367 -25.11 -11.22 13.14
N THR A 368 -24.00 -11.19 12.38
CA THR A 368 -23.17 -12.39 12.18
C THR A 368 -22.56 -12.87 13.50
N MET A 369 -22.13 -11.95 14.38
CA MET A 369 -21.54 -12.27 15.69
C MET A 369 -22.56 -12.75 16.73
N LYS A 370 -23.87 -12.46 16.57
CA LYS A 370 -24.93 -12.99 17.45
C LYS A 370 -25.19 -14.47 17.19
N GLY A 371 -24.98 -14.94 15.96
CA GLY A 371 -25.10 -16.36 15.60
C GLY A 371 -24.06 -17.24 16.28
N ASP A 372 -24.33 -18.53 16.38
CA ASP A 372 -23.38 -19.52 16.94
C ASP A 372 -22.17 -19.73 16.01
N ALA A 373 -22.41 -19.63 14.70
CA ALA A 373 -21.38 -19.75 13.66
C ALA A 373 -21.83 -19.07 12.36
N TYR A 374 -20.87 -18.66 11.55
CA TYR A 374 -21.13 -18.05 10.23
C TYR A 374 -20.04 -18.44 9.22
N LEU A 375 -20.41 -18.78 7.99
CA LEU A 375 -19.51 -19.04 6.88
C LEU A 375 -19.43 -17.79 5.99
N PHE A 376 -18.26 -17.17 5.92
CA PHE A 376 -18.02 -16.02 5.06
C PHE A 376 -18.00 -16.41 3.58
N ASP A 377 -18.17 -15.44 2.68
CA ASP A 377 -17.97 -15.64 1.25
C ASP A 377 -16.52 -16.03 0.98
N VAL A 378 -16.31 -16.79 -0.07
CA VAL A 378 -14.99 -17.30 -0.44
C VAL A 378 -14.61 -16.67 -1.78
N ARG A 379 -13.48 -15.99 -1.80
CA ARG A 379 -12.90 -15.41 -3.00
C ARG A 379 -12.60 -16.52 -4.03
N PRO A 380 -12.83 -16.30 -5.33
CA PRO A 380 -12.37 -17.23 -6.38
C PRO A 380 -10.87 -17.52 -6.23
N GLY A 381 -10.48 -18.75 -6.46
CA GLY A 381 -9.08 -19.15 -6.45
C GLY A 381 -8.56 -19.38 -7.87
N THR A 382 -7.50 -18.68 -8.26
CA THR A 382 -6.90 -18.90 -9.58
C THR A 382 -5.86 -20.00 -9.54
N ALA A 383 -5.98 -20.97 -10.44
CA ALA A 383 -5.03 -22.07 -10.61
C ALA A 383 -3.80 -21.61 -11.41
N TRP A 384 -2.92 -20.84 -10.77
CA TRP A 384 -1.74 -20.25 -11.41
C TRP A 384 -0.76 -21.30 -11.94
N LEU A 385 -0.27 -21.09 -13.16
CA LEU A 385 0.89 -21.78 -13.68
C LEU A 385 2.17 -21.19 -13.08
N ASN A 386 3.02 -22.05 -12.56
CA ASN A 386 4.30 -21.61 -12.00
C ASN A 386 5.26 -21.13 -13.10
N ASP A 387 5.95 -20.03 -12.85
CA ASP A 387 7.07 -19.58 -13.68
C ASP A 387 8.31 -20.41 -13.36
N ILE A 388 8.58 -21.38 -14.22
CA ILE A 388 9.69 -22.32 -14.04
C ILE A 388 11.05 -21.62 -14.17
N GLN A 389 11.17 -20.59 -15.00
CA GLN A 389 12.43 -19.90 -15.24
C GLN A 389 12.89 -19.11 -14.03
N LYS A 390 11.99 -18.35 -13.42
CA LYS A 390 12.30 -17.59 -12.18
C LYS A 390 12.60 -18.47 -10.96
N GLN A 391 12.17 -19.72 -10.97
CA GLN A 391 12.52 -20.67 -9.90
C GLN A 391 14.02 -21.03 -9.89
N LEU A 392 14.67 -20.92 -11.03
CA LEU A 392 16.10 -21.26 -11.21
C LEU A 392 17.02 -20.06 -10.93
N GLU A 393 16.48 -18.86 -10.71
CA GLU A 393 17.29 -17.71 -10.35
C GLU A 393 18.01 -17.94 -9.01
N ALA A 394 19.34 -18.04 -9.07
CA ALA A 394 20.19 -18.08 -7.90
C ALA A 394 20.28 -16.66 -7.31
N GLY A 395 19.34 -16.32 -6.42
CA GLY A 395 19.41 -15.07 -5.65
C GLY A 395 20.60 -15.10 -4.71
N GLY A 396 21.47 -14.07 -4.76
CA GLY A 396 22.53 -13.90 -3.79
C GLY A 396 21.99 -13.63 -2.36
N ALA A 397 22.86 -13.67 -1.37
CA ALA A 397 22.49 -13.52 0.04
C ALA A 397 21.82 -12.17 0.40
N LYS A 398 21.95 -11.15 -0.46
CA LYS A 398 21.36 -9.81 -0.25
C LYS A 398 20.09 -9.57 -1.10
N LEU A 399 19.59 -10.57 -1.80
CA LEU A 399 18.38 -10.43 -2.59
C LEU A 399 17.15 -10.45 -1.67
N TYR A 400 16.41 -9.35 -1.63
CA TYR A 400 15.12 -9.31 -0.95
C TYR A 400 14.08 -10.14 -1.72
N ARG A 401 13.27 -10.88 -0.97
CA ARG A 401 12.15 -11.66 -1.49
C ARG A 401 10.90 -11.34 -0.67
N GLY A 402 9.89 -10.78 -1.31
CA GLY A 402 8.55 -10.67 -0.75
C GLY A 402 7.82 -12.00 -0.83
N HIS A 403 6.93 -12.26 0.12
CA HIS A 403 6.09 -13.46 0.09
C HIS A 403 4.93 -13.27 -0.89
N ASN A 404 4.65 -14.30 -1.68
CA ASN A 404 3.39 -14.38 -2.39
C ASN A 404 2.24 -14.64 -1.40
N PRO A 405 1.00 -14.22 -1.73
CA PRO A 405 -0.18 -14.75 -1.07
C PRO A 405 -0.18 -16.28 -1.06
N ALA A 406 -0.82 -16.89 -0.07
CA ALA A 406 -0.96 -18.34 0.00
C ALA A 406 -1.69 -18.85 -1.26
N ALA A 407 -1.17 -19.92 -1.87
CA ALA A 407 -1.75 -20.48 -3.10
C ALA A 407 -3.18 -20.97 -2.86
N GLY A 408 -4.05 -20.75 -3.87
CA GLY A 408 -5.44 -21.15 -3.81
C GLY A 408 -6.35 -20.09 -3.18
N THR A 409 -7.30 -20.50 -2.35
CA THR A 409 -8.24 -19.60 -1.70
C THR A 409 -8.47 -19.98 -0.24
N ALA A 410 -8.85 -19.00 0.58
CA ALA A 410 -9.11 -19.20 1.99
C ALA A 410 -10.61 -19.45 2.25
N ILE A 411 -10.90 -20.45 3.05
CA ILE A 411 -12.23 -20.72 3.58
C ILE A 411 -12.24 -20.19 5.02
N THR A 412 -13.01 -19.13 5.23
CA THR A 412 -13.05 -18.42 6.51
C THR A 412 -14.44 -18.55 7.13
N TYR A 413 -14.49 -18.79 8.43
CA TYR A 413 -15.74 -18.90 9.19
C TYR A 413 -15.58 -18.37 10.61
N TRP A 414 -16.68 -17.92 11.18
CA TRP A 414 -16.80 -17.45 12.54
C TRP A 414 -17.39 -18.54 13.44
N LEU A 415 -16.83 -18.69 14.64
CA LEU A 415 -17.40 -19.51 15.72
C LEU A 415 -17.54 -18.65 16.97
N LYS A 416 -18.73 -18.60 17.57
CA LYS A 416 -18.96 -17.89 18.83
C LYS A 416 -18.23 -18.54 19.99
N ASN A 417 -18.23 -19.88 20.03
CA ASN A 417 -17.55 -20.70 21.01
C ASN A 417 -16.66 -21.72 20.30
N ALA A 418 -15.67 -22.24 21.01
CA ALA A 418 -14.85 -23.34 20.50
C ALA A 418 -15.72 -24.58 20.20
N ALA A 419 -15.42 -25.25 19.07
CA ALA A 419 -16.11 -26.44 18.61
C ALA A 419 -15.31 -27.71 18.93
N SER A 420 -16.00 -28.86 18.96
CA SER A 420 -15.36 -30.17 19.10
C SER A 420 -14.88 -30.70 17.75
N ASN A 421 -15.63 -30.42 16.69
CA ASN A 421 -15.32 -30.86 15.33
C ASN A 421 -15.75 -29.84 14.26
N VAL A 422 -14.87 -29.58 13.30
CA VAL A 422 -15.18 -28.79 12.11
C VAL A 422 -14.76 -29.54 10.87
N ARG A 423 -15.72 -29.82 9.98
CA ARG A 423 -15.49 -30.53 8.72
C ARG A 423 -15.85 -29.63 7.56
N ILE A 424 -14.91 -29.46 6.64
CA ILE A 424 -15.03 -28.69 5.40
C ILE A 424 -15.02 -29.67 4.25
N THR A 425 -16.04 -29.61 3.38
CA THR A 425 -16.14 -30.48 2.19
C THR A 425 -16.37 -29.64 0.95
N LEU A 426 -15.71 -30.02 -0.14
CA LEU A 426 -15.95 -29.47 -1.46
C LEU A 426 -16.44 -30.60 -2.38
N SER A 427 -17.49 -30.31 -3.12
CA SER A 427 -18.11 -31.24 -4.08
C SER A 427 -18.12 -30.61 -5.48
N ASP A 428 -18.00 -31.45 -6.49
CA ASP A 428 -18.20 -31.04 -7.88
C ASP A 428 -19.70 -30.85 -8.23
N ILE A 429 -19.99 -30.46 -9.45
CA ILE A 429 -21.36 -30.25 -9.96
C ILE A 429 -22.23 -31.52 -9.95
N THR A 430 -21.60 -32.70 -9.83
CA THR A 430 -22.31 -33.98 -9.69
C THR A 430 -22.56 -34.38 -8.23
N SER A 431 -22.27 -33.49 -7.28
CA SER A 431 -22.35 -33.70 -5.84
C SER A 431 -21.34 -34.71 -5.30
N ARG A 432 -20.34 -35.11 -6.09
CA ARG A 432 -19.26 -35.99 -5.63
C ARG A 432 -18.27 -35.16 -4.79
N GLU A 433 -17.97 -35.61 -3.57
CA GLU A 433 -16.93 -35.00 -2.76
C GLU A 433 -15.57 -35.13 -3.45
N VAL A 434 -14.91 -34.00 -3.69
CA VAL A 434 -13.59 -33.92 -4.30
C VAL A 434 -12.50 -33.57 -3.30
N ARG A 435 -12.84 -32.84 -2.24
CA ARG A 435 -11.93 -32.47 -1.16
C ARG A 435 -12.63 -32.48 0.18
N ALA A 436 -11.94 -33.00 1.21
CA ALA A 436 -12.34 -32.87 2.57
C ALA A 436 -11.17 -32.44 3.45
N MET A 437 -11.42 -31.52 4.38
CA MET A 437 -10.43 -30.95 5.29
C MET A 437 -11.05 -30.78 6.68
N ASP A 438 -10.22 -30.88 7.70
CA ASP A 438 -10.60 -30.50 9.04
C ASP A 438 -10.34 -28.97 9.22
N GLY A 439 -11.28 -28.29 9.87
CA GLY A 439 -11.17 -26.90 10.19
C GLY A 439 -10.59 -26.62 11.56
N SER A 440 -10.09 -25.40 11.79
CA SER A 440 -9.78 -24.91 13.14
C SER A 440 -11.05 -24.83 13.97
N LYS A 441 -10.92 -25.04 15.28
CA LYS A 441 -12.04 -25.19 16.22
C LYS A 441 -12.16 -24.07 17.23
N ASP A 442 -11.33 -23.04 17.09
CA ASP A 442 -11.21 -21.97 18.07
C ASP A 442 -12.39 -21.00 17.97
N ALA A 443 -12.77 -20.40 19.09
CA ALA A 443 -13.72 -19.29 19.09
C ALA A 443 -13.13 -18.09 18.32
N GLY A 444 -13.97 -17.38 17.56
CA GLY A 444 -13.56 -16.26 16.72
C GLY A 444 -13.47 -16.61 15.23
N ILE A 445 -12.65 -15.87 14.50
CA ILE A 445 -12.45 -16.06 13.06
C ILE A 445 -11.43 -17.19 12.85
N ASN A 446 -11.85 -18.20 12.07
CA ASN A 446 -11.03 -19.34 11.68
C ASN A 446 -10.80 -19.31 10.18
N ARG A 447 -9.58 -19.62 9.72
CA ARG A 447 -9.19 -19.61 8.31
C ARG A 447 -8.51 -20.92 7.95
N VAL A 448 -8.97 -21.55 6.88
CA VAL A 448 -8.38 -22.78 6.31
C VAL A 448 -8.02 -22.52 4.86
N GLN A 449 -6.75 -22.67 4.51
CA GLN A 449 -6.29 -22.50 3.15
C GLN A 449 -6.56 -23.77 2.31
N TRP A 450 -7.22 -23.61 1.18
CA TRP A 450 -7.40 -24.65 0.20
C TRP A 450 -6.53 -24.40 -1.04
N ASP A 451 -5.68 -25.33 -1.37
CA ASP A 451 -4.69 -25.29 -2.45
C ASP A 451 -5.28 -25.65 -3.83
N LEU A 452 -6.59 -25.64 -4.00
CA LEU A 452 -7.37 -26.01 -5.20
C LEU A 452 -7.16 -27.45 -5.66
N ARG A 453 -6.73 -28.34 -4.76
CA ARG A 453 -6.48 -29.75 -5.07
C ARG A 453 -7.55 -30.65 -4.49
N ALA A 454 -7.77 -31.76 -5.19
CA ALA A 454 -8.57 -32.87 -4.69
C ALA A 454 -7.92 -33.54 -3.47
N ASN A 455 -8.64 -34.45 -2.85
CA ASN A 455 -8.05 -35.33 -1.84
C ASN A 455 -6.83 -36.06 -2.40
N PRO A 456 -5.78 -36.23 -1.58
CA PRO A 456 -4.66 -37.09 -1.95
C PRO A 456 -5.17 -38.50 -2.31
N PRO A 457 -4.59 -39.16 -3.34
CA PRO A 457 -4.95 -40.53 -3.63
C PRO A 457 -4.65 -41.40 -2.40
N GLN A 458 -5.62 -42.20 -1.98
CA GLN A 458 -5.41 -43.14 -0.89
C GLN A 458 -4.31 -44.11 -1.31
N ARG A 459 -3.26 -44.19 -0.50
CA ARG A 459 -2.23 -45.22 -0.69
C ARG A 459 -2.92 -46.54 -0.50
N ALA A 460 -2.95 -47.40 -1.54
CA ALA A 460 -3.43 -48.75 -1.38
C ALA A 460 -2.72 -49.38 -0.18
N ALA A 461 -3.48 -49.93 0.76
CA ALA A 461 -2.89 -50.67 1.86
C ALA A 461 -1.99 -51.75 1.24
N PRO A 462 -0.76 -51.96 1.72
CA PRO A 462 0.06 -53.03 1.23
C PRO A 462 -0.75 -54.35 1.38
N PRO A 463 -0.72 -55.23 0.39
CA PRO A 463 -1.45 -56.49 0.49
C PRO A 463 -1.07 -57.19 1.79
N ALA A 464 -2.06 -57.69 2.51
CA ALA A 464 -1.90 -58.30 3.83
C ALA A 464 -0.89 -59.48 3.93
N ASN A 465 -0.30 -59.86 2.80
CA ASN A 465 0.67 -60.95 2.65
C ASN A 465 2.01 -60.48 2.06
N ALA A 466 2.38 -59.18 2.12
CA ALA A 466 3.74 -58.85 1.73
C ALA A 466 4.71 -59.34 2.81
N PRO A 467 5.73 -60.15 2.47
CA PRO A 467 6.73 -60.56 3.46
C PRO A 467 7.41 -59.28 3.99
N ALA A 468 7.60 -59.23 5.32
CA ALA A 468 8.28 -58.15 5.97
C ALA A 468 9.64 -57.96 5.30
N ALA A 469 9.87 -56.82 4.61
CA ALA A 469 11.17 -56.48 4.09
C ALA A 469 12.13 -56.42 5.27
N GLY A 470 13.03 -57.36 5.31
CA GLY A 470 14.05 -57.47 6.36
C GLY A 470 14.81 -56.16 6.46
N ALA A 471 14.96 -55.70 7.68
CA ALA A 471 15.76 -54.50 7.98
C ALA A 471 17.17 -54.74 7.40
N ALA A 472 17.49 -54.08 6.29
CA ALA A 472 18.86 -54.02 5.78
C ALA A 472 19.70 -53.31 6.83
N ALA A 473 20.69 -54.00 7.36
CA ALA A 473 21.70 -53.43 8.23
C ALA A 473 22.38 -52.24 7.55
N PRO A 474 22.74 -51.16 8.25
CA PRO A 474 23.45 -50.04 7.66
C PRO A 474 24.78 -50.54 7.07
N PRO A 475 25.18 -50.07 5.88
CA PRO A 475 26.45 -50.44 5.29
C PRO A 475 27.60 -49.97 6.19
N THR A 476 28.46 -50.90 6.58
CA THR A 476 29.72 -50.62 7.25
C THR A 476 30.58 -49.72 6.34
N ALA A 477 31.07 -48.61 6.89
CA ALA A 477 31.98 -47.73 6.22
C ALA A 477 33.29 -48.47 5.88
N GLU A 478 33.50 -48.79 4.60
CA GLU A 478 34.80 -49.17 4.11
C GLU A 478 35.74 -47.97 4.09
N ALA A 479 36.87 -48.13 4.71
CA ALA A 479 37.93 -47.15 4.77
C ALA A 479 38.57 -46.97 3.38
N ASN A 480 38.57 -45.74 2.86
CA ASN A 480 39.34 -45.38 1.67
C ASN A 480 40.85 -45.48 1.95
N PRO A 481 41.62 -46.09 0.99
CA PRO A 481 43.08 -46.09 1.09
C PRO A 481 43.66 -44.70 0.80
N PRO A 482 44.87 -44.37 1.36
CA PRO A 482 45.46 -43.03 1.24
C PRO A 482 45.95 -42.77 -0.20
N ALA A 483 45.60 -41.62 -0.73
CA ALA A 483 46.07 -41.13 -2.02
C ALA A 483 47.54 -40.75 -1.94
N ALA A 484 48.33 -41.31 -2.85
CA ALA A 484 49.75 -41.05 -3.03
C ALA A 484 50.02 -39.60 -3.47
N GLY A 485 51.05 -39.02 -2.87
CA GLY A 485 51.48 -37.67 -3.12
C GLY A 485 51.94 -37.39 -4.54
N ARG A 486 51.65 -36.23 -5.06
CA ARG A 486 52.37 -35.58 -6.14
C ARG A 486 53.01 -34.28 -5.58
N GLN A 487 54.32 -34.28 -5.56
CA GLN A 487 55.17 -33.11 -5.40
C GLN A 487 55.00 -32.20 -6.63
N GLY A 488 54.85 -30.92 -6.40
CA GLY A 488 54.87 -29.86 -7.39
C GLY A 488 55.28 -28.54 -6.79
N GLN A 489 56.52 -28.26 -7.03
CA GLN A 489 57.36 -27.07 -6.97
C GLN A 489 56.69 -25.72 -6.62
N GLY A 490 57.41 -25.02 -5.74
CA GLY A 490 57.14 -23.70 -5.25
C GLY A 490 57.25 -22.58 -6.29
N ARG A 491 56.55 -21.52 -6.02
CA ARG A 491 56.91 -20.17 -6.44
C ARG A 491 56.56 -19.23 -5.30
N GLU A 492 57.59 -18.58 -4.79
CA GLU A 492 57.53 -17.40 -3.95
C GLU A 492 56.90 -16.27 -4.74
N ASP A 493 55.95 -15.55 -4.15
CA ASP A 493 55.62 -14.20 -4.56
C ASP A 493 55.33 -13.32 -3.34
N GLN A 494 56.02 -12.19 -3.34
CA GLN A 494 56.09 -11.15 -2.33
C GLN A 494 54.75 -10.42 -2.13
N PRO A 495 54.55 -9.78 -0.96
CA PRO A 495 53.41 -8.93 -0.68
C PRO A 495 53.57 -7.54 -1.30
N PRO A 496 52.48 -6.89 -1.80
CA PRO A 496 52.56 -5.51 -2.27
C PRO A 496 52.51 -4.50 -1.12
N ALA A 497 53.26 -3.46 -1.33
CA ALA A 497 53.54 -2.34 -0.44
C ALA A 497 52.34 -1.43 -0.17
N THR A 498 52.27 -0.90 1.03
CA THR A 498 51.42 0.18 1.52
C THR A 498 51.90 1.54 0.96
N PRO A 499 51.04 2.46 0.56
CA PRO A 499 51.39 3.87 0.38
C PRO A 499 51.14 4.70 1.66
N PRO A 500 51.89 5.82 1.83
CA PRO A 500 52.11 6.49 3.11
C PRO A 500 51.02 7.50 3.49
N GLY A 501 50.92 7.71 4.79
CA GLY A 501 50.00 8.63 5.43
C GLY A 501 50.40 10.12 5.35
N ARG A 502 49.43 10.97 5.60
CA ARG A 502 49.55 12.31 6.19
C ARG A 502 48.42 12.43 7.18
N GLY A 503 48.61 12.61 8.42
CA GLY A 503 49.30 13.64 9.20
C GLY A 503 48.26 14.58 9.81
N THR A 504 47.89 14.29 11.07
CA THR A 504 47.82 15.13 12.30
C THR A 504 46.84 16.32 12.30
N GLN A 505 46.03 16.48 13.33
CA GLN A 505 46.16 16.87 14.73
C GLN A 505 44.82 16.75 15.47
N ALA A 506 44.76 16.06 16.60
CA ALA A 506 44.80 16.51 18.01
C ALA A 506 43.53 17.32 18.44
N ALA A 507 42.84 17.09 19.46
CA ALA A 507 42.82 16.31 20.69
C ALA A 507 41.74 16.91 21.62
N ARG A 508 41.24 16.09 22.54
CA ARG A 508 40.57 16.38 23.81
C ARG A 508 39.05 16.29 23.88
N GLY A 509 38.65 15.31 24.66
CA GLY A 509 37.83 15.47 25.84
C GLY A 509 36.99 14.25 26.15
N GLN A 510 37.46 13.44 27.08
CA GLN A 510 36.79 12.30 27.72
C GLN A 510 35.47 12.67 28.36
N ARG A 511 34.43 11.85 28.23
CA ARG A 511 33.82 11.15 29.37
C ARG A 511 32.87 10.09 28.86
N GLY A 512 32.98 8.89 29.38
CA GLY A 512 32.30 7.70 29.03
C GLY A 512 30.80 7.74 29.38
N ALA A 513 30.03 7.17 28.49
CA ALA A 513 28.77 6.54 28.79
C ALA A 513 28.76 5.21 28.02
N GLN A 514 28.57 4.12 28.74
CA GLN A 514 28.39 2.80 28.17
C GLN A 514 27.19 2.81 27.21
N PRO A 515 27.28 2.13 26.06
CA PRO A 515 26.12 1.97 25.20
C PRO A 515 25.13 1.03 25.89
N ALA A 516 23.90 1.52 26.06
CA ALA A 516 22.79 0.71 26.47
C ALA A 516 22.55 -0.39 25.42
N THR A 517 22.48 -1.61 25.88
CA THR A 517 22.09 -2.79 25.09
C THR A 517 20.71 -2.52 24.47
N PRO A 518 20.53 -2.67 23.15
CA PRO A 518 19.20 -2.57 22.56
C PRO A 518 18.31 -3.69 23.09
N PRO A 519 17.01 -3.43 23.30
CA PRO A 519 16.08 -4.47 23.74
C PRO A 519 16.05 -5.58 22.68
N ALA A 520 16.09 -6.82 23.15
CA ALA A 520 16.01 -8.02 22.35
C ALA A 520 14.78 -7.93 21.41
N GLN A 521 15.02 -8.06 20.13
CA GLN A 521 13.95 -8.26 19.15
C GLN A 521 13.20 -9.54 19.52
N PRO A 522 11.87 -9.59 19.41
CA PRO A 522 11.16 -10.84 19.54
C PRO A 522 11.71 -11.80 18.47
N GLU A 523 12.16 -12.97 18.90
CA GLU A 523 12.62 -14.03 18.03
C GLU A 523 11.53 -14.31 16.98
N ALA A 524 11.84 -14.03 15.73
CA ALA A 524 11.11 -14.56 14.60
C ALA A 524 11.13 -16.08 14.73
N ALA A 525 9.99 -16.70 14.75
CA ALA A 525 9.86 -18.14 14.73
C ALA A 525 10.79 -18.72 13.66
N PRO A 526 11.56 -19.77 13.96
CA PRO A 526 12.59 -20.24 13.06
C PRO A 526 11.96 -20.68 11.74
N ALA A 527 12.29 -19.97 10.66
CA ALA A 527 12.06 -20.42 9.31
C ALA A 527 12.85 -21.73 9.14
N ARG A 528 12.20 -22.86 9.28
CA ARG A 528 12.76 -24.16 8.90
C ARG A 528 12.83 -24.24 7.37
N GLY A 529 13.77 -23.55 6.78
CA GLY A 529 14.25 -23.76 5.43
C GLY A 529 15.29 -24.87 5.40
N GLY A 530 14.87 -26.11 5.47
CA GLY A 530 15.72 -27.25 5.14
C GLY A 530 15.64 -27.51 3.65
N PHE A 531 16.68 -27.21 2.88
CA PHE A 531 16.98 -27.85 1.62
C PHE A 531 17.30 -29.33 1.91
N GLY A 532 16.29 -30.14 2.05
CA GLY A 532 16.36 -31.58 2.04
C GLY A 532 15.19 -32.05 1.18
N GLY A 533 15.46 -32.74 0.10
CA GLY A 533 14.48 -33.42 -0.74
C GLY A 533 13.56 -34.32 0.07
N ARG A 534 12.59 -33.73 0.75
CA ARG A 534 11.44 -34.45 1.28
C ARG A 534 10.51 -34.64 0.11
N GLY A 535 10.31 -35.92 -0.21
CA GLY A 535 9.47 -36.42 -1.25
C GLY A 535 8.24 -35.57 -1.45
N ARG A 536 7.85 -35.33 -2.69
CA ARG A 536 6.54 -34.80 -3.09
C ARG A 536 5.52 -35.63 -2.29
N GLY A 537 5.07 -35.09 -1.16
CA GLY A 537 3.98 -35.68 -0.41
C GLY A 537 2.86 -35.95 -1.41
N ASN A 538 2.12 -37.01 -1.20
CA ASN A 538 1.03 -37.47 -2.06
C ASN A 538 -0.05 -36.38 -2.16
N LEU A 539 0.24 -35.29 -2.92
CA LEU A 539 -0.70 -34.20 -3.12
C LEU A 539 -1.74 -34.68 -4.14
N GLY A 540 -3.01 -34.37 -3.88
CA GLY A 540 -4.07 -34.59 -4.85
C GLY A 540 -3.85 -33.79 -6.15
N PRO A 541 -4.49 -34.20 -7.27
CA PRO A 541 -4.43 -33.44 -8.51
C PRO A 541 -5.07 -32.05 -8.32
N VAL A 542 -4.60 -31.05 -9.07
CA VAL A 542 -5.27 -29.75 -9.17
C VAL A 542 -6.63 -29.98 -9.83
N LEU A 543 -7.66 -29.38 -9.25
CA LEU A 543 -9.03 -29.49 -9.78
C LEU A 543 -9.19 -28.60 -11.02
N PRO A 544 -10.03 -28.98 -11.98
CA PRO A 544 -10.35 -28.16 -13.15
C PRO A 544 -10.98 -26.81 -12.73
N ALA A 545 -10.83 -25.80 -13.59
CA ALA A 545 -11.56 -24.54 -13.45
C ALA A 545 -13.07 -24.78 -13.51
N GLY A 546 -13.82 -24.05 -12.70
CA GLY A 546 -15.27 -24.17 -12.59
C GLY A 546 -15.78 -23.99 -11.16
N PRO A 547 -17.11 -24.08 -10.97
CA PRO A 547 -17.74 -23.95 -9.65
C PRO A 547 -17.68 -25.25 -8.86
N TYR A 548 -17.48 -25.09 -7.55
CA TYR A 548 -17.50 -26.18 -6.55
C TYR A 548 -18.41 -25.79 -5.40
N LEU A 549 -19.12 -26.77 -4.84
CA LEU A 549 -19.98 -26.56 -3.68
C LEU A 549 -19.18 -26.79 -2.40
N LEU A 550 -18.98 -25.72 -1.64
CA LEU A 550 -18.38 -25.74 -0.31
C LEU A 550 -19.47 -25.94 0.73
N LYS A 551 -19.24 -26.86 1.66
CA LYS A 551 -20.08 -27.07 2.84
C LYS A 551 -19.20 -27.11 4.09
N VAL A 552 -19.60 -26.38 5.12
CA VAL A 552 -18.93 -26.40 6.43
C VAL A 552 -19.90 -26.94 7.49
N VAL A 553 -19.45 -27.92 8.22
CA VAL A 553 -20.19 -28.60 9.28
C VAL A 553 -19.43 -28.43 10.59
N VAL A 554 -20.10 -27.94 11.63
CA VAL A 554 -19.57 -27.73 12.98
C VAL A 554 -20.39 -28.57 13.94
N ASP A 555 -19.75 -29.47 14.68
CA ASP A 555 -20.37 -30.36 15.64
C ASP A 555 -21.63 -31.07 15.09
N GLY A 556 -21.56 -31.51 13.83
CA GLY A 556 -22.65 -32.21 13.13
C GLY A 556 -23.69 -31.28 12.49
N LYS A 557 -23.67 -29.97 12.74
CA LYS A 557 -24.60 -28.99 12.17
C LYS A 557 -23.96 -28.25 10.99
N THR A 558 -24.65 -28.16 9.85
CA THR A 558 -24.21 -27.36 8.72
C THR A 558 -24.38 -25.88 9.07
N ILE A 559 -23.28 -25.12 9.07
CA ILE A 559 -23.28 -23.67 9.33
C ILE A 559 -23.41 -22.85 8.04
N GLY A 560 -23.10 -23.43 6.90
CA GLY A 560 -23.25 -22.76 5.60
C GLY A 560 -22.85 -23.63 4.43
N THR A 561 -23.35 -23.24 3.26
CA THR A 561 -23.02 -23.79 1.96
C THR A 561 -22.81 -22.63 1.01
N LYS A 562 -21.69 -22.61 0.29
CA LYS A 562 -21.30 -21.53 -0.64
C LYS A 562 -20.79 -22.14 -1.95
N THR A 563 -20.87 -21.39 -3.03
CA THR A 563 -20.15 -21.74 -4.26
C THR A 563 -18.76 -21.13 -4.22
N VAL A 564 -17.75 -21.94 -4.49
CA VAL A 564 -16.36 -21.49 -4.68
C VAL A 564 -15.98 -21.73 -6.13
N VAL A 565 -15.37 -20.73 -6.77
CA VAL A 565 -14.98 -20.82 -8.16
C VAL A 565 -13.46 -21.00 -8.27
N ILE A 566 -13.04 -22.00 -9.02
CA ILE A 566 -11.65 -22.10 -9.49
C ILE A 566 -11.59 -21.42 -10.86
N GLU A 567 -10.74 -20.42 -10.97
CA GLU A 567 -10.43 -19.74 -12.23
C GLU A 567 -9.22 -20.36 -12.89
N ALA A 568 -9.25 -20.47 -14.22
CA ALA A 568 -8.08 -20.82 -15.00
C ALA A 568 -7.07 -19.66 -15.01
N ASP A 569 -5.79 -19.98 -15.11
CA ASP A 569 -4.77 -18.97 -15.40
C ASP A 569 -5.04 -18.37 -16.80
N SER A 570 -4.92 -17.06 -16.93
CA SER A 570 -5.13 -16.34 -18.20
C SER A 570 -4.16 -16.76 -19.32
N LEU A 571 -3.12 -17.52 -18.99
CA LEU A 571 -2.20 -18.12 -19.98
C LEU A 571 -2.61 -19.53 -20.42
N GLN A 572 -3.68 -20.10 -19.88
CA GLN A 572 -4.31 -21.31 -20.36
C GLN A 572 -5.34 -20.96 -21.42
#